data_8345e90ddcca1c454228ebf15352d9bf
#
_entry.id   8345e90ddcca1c454228ebf15352d9bf
#
_cell.length_a   1.000
_cell.length_b   1.000
_cell.length_c   1.000
_cell.angle_alpha   90.00
_cell.angle_beta   90.00
_cell.angle_gamma   90.00
#
_symmetry.space_group_name_H-M   'P 1'
#
loop_
_entity.id
_entity.type
_entity.pdbx_description
1 polymer ?
#
loop_
_entity_poly.entity_id
_entity_poly.type
_entity_poly.pdbx_seq_one_letter_code
_entity_poly.pdbx_strand_id
1 'polypeptide(L)'
;MKFQYTARTKEGKLESDSLEASSIEAAISILQNQQLIIIDIKPFGEIRNFTLDVLTNQLNFFLNRIKSEDIVLFTKQLAVLIQAKVPLVQSLRVMTRQVNNPNFSNIINEVADDVDAGVIFSRALSKHNKVFSNFFIQMVRSGEISGRLEETLTYLSEYIN
;
A
#
# COMPACT_ATOMS: atom_id res chain seq x y z
N MET A 1 12.49 0.97 -33.65
CA MET A 1 11.43 1.49 -32.77
C MET A 1 12.06 2.43 -31.75
N LYS A 2 11.34 3.46 -31.32
CA LYS A 2 11.84 4.41 -30.32
C LYS A 2 11.30 3.99 -28.94
N PHE A 3 12.17 3.95 -27.93
CA PHE A 3 11.81 3.60 -26.56
C PHE A 3 12.13 4.78 -25.66
N GLN A 4 11.26 5.05 -24.70
CA GLN A 4 11.52 5.99 -23.62
C GLN A 4 11.90 5.21 -22.38
N TYR A 5 12.94 5.64 -21.69
CA TYR A 5 13.42 4.96 -20.48
C TYR A 5 13.60 5.93 -19.32
N THR A 6 13.50 5.39 -18.12
CA THR A 6 13.93 6.03 -16.89
C THR A 6 14.96 5.12 -16.24
N ALA A 7 16.13 5.68 -15.99
CA ALA A 7 17.24 4.96 -15.40
C ALA A 7 17.91 5.78 -14.29
N ARG A 8 18.70 5.11 -13.48
CA ARG A 8 19.51 5.73 -12.44
C ARG A 8 20.98 5.57 -12.77
N THR A 9 21.74 6.66 -12.70
CA THR A 9 23.20 6.62 -12.84
C THR A 9 23.82 6.00 -11.58
N LYS A 10 25.11 5.62 -11.67
CA LYS A 10 25.88 5.12 -10.52
C LYS A 10 25.94 6.11 -9.35
N GLU A 11 25.83 7.40 -9.64
CA GLU A 11 25.81 8.47 -8.64
C GLU A 11 24.43 8.66 -7.99
N GLY A 12 23.42 7.85 -8.39
CA GLY A 12 22.08 7.88 -7.82
C GLY A 12 21.11 8.87 -8.46
N LYS A 13 21.54 9.61 -9.50
CA LYS A 13 20.71 10.58 -10.21
C LYS A 13 19.73 9.88 -11.15
N LEU A 14 18.48 10.31 -11.15
CA LEU A 14 17.47 9.87 -12.12
C LEU A 14 17.66 10.58 -13.45
N GLU A 15 17.68 9.80 -14.53
CA GLU A 15 17.75 10.28 -15.89
C GLU A 15 16.63 9.65 -16.71
N SER A 16 15.94 10.47 -17.50
CA SER A 16 14.87 10.02 -18.39
C SER A 16 15.15 10.56 -19.78
N ASP A 17 15.27 9.66 -20.76
CA ASP A 17 15.55 10.01 -22.14
C ASP A 17 14.93 8.97 -23.09
N SER A 18 15.15 9.09 -24.37
CA SER A 18 14.66 8.17 -25.38
C SER A 18 15.80 7.58 -26.20
N LEU A 19 15.70 6.30 -26.55
CA LEU A 19 16.65 5.64 -27.42
C LEU A 19 15.95 4.88 -28.54
N GLU A 20 16.62 4.68 -29.66
CA GLU A 20 16.15 3.86 -30.77
C GLU A 20 16.79 2.46 -30.71
N ALA A 21 15.93 1.44 -30.74
CA ALA A 21 16.36 0.04 -30.75
C ALA A 21 15.41 -0.82 -31.61
N SER A 22 15.89 -1.98 -32.03
CA SER A 22 15.10 -2.93 -32.81
C SER A 22 14.05 -3.67 -31.99
N SER A 23 14.34 -3.89 -30.71
CA SER A 23 13.47 -4.53 -29.73
C SER A 23 13.72 -3.97 -28.33
N ILE A 24 12.84 -4.35 -27.37
CA ILE A 24 12.99 -3.93 -25.97
C ILE A 24 14.25 -4.53 -25.34
N GLU A 25 14.62 -5.76 -25.72
CA GLU A 25 15.83 -6.46 -25.26
C GLU A 25 17.09 -5.75 -25.76
N ALA A 26 17.07 -5.26 -27.02
CA ALA A 26 18.16 -4.48 -27.57
C ALA A 26 18.30 -3.12 -26.85
N ALA A 27 17.19 -2.48 -26.51
CA ALA A 27 17.18 -1.25 -25.74
C ALA A 27 17.76 -1.46 -24.33
N ILE A 28 17.38 -2.53 -23.65
CA ILE A 28 17.92 -2.91 -22.34
C ILE A 28 19.44 -3.13 -22.41
N SER A 29 19.92 -3.85 -23.43
CA SER A 29 21.35 -4.13 -23.62
C SER A 29 22.16 -2.84 -23.83
N ILE A 30 21.63 -1.87 -24.58
CA ILE A 30 22.28 -0.57 -24.81
C ILE A 30 22.40 0.20 -23.49
N LEU A 31 21.34 0.27 -22.71
CA LEU A 31 21.32 0.98 -21.43
C LEU A 31 22.22 0.33 -20.37
N GLN A 32 22.28 -1.00 -20.34
CA GLN A 32 23.18 -1.75 -19.46
C GLN A 32 24.65 -1.51 -19.81
N ASN A 33 24.99 -1.41 -21.10
CA ASN A 33 26.35 -1.06 -21.54
C ASN A 33 26.75 0.37 -21.14
N GLN A 34 25.80 1.26 -20.98
CA GLN A 34 25.99 2.61 -20.43
C GLN A 34 26.04 2.65 -18.90
N GLN A 35 26.01 1.49 -18.26
CA GLN A 35 26.05 1.33 -16.79
C GLN A 35 24.90 2.03 -16.06
N LEU A 36 23.75 2.17 -16.74
CA LEU A 36 22.52 2.70 -16.19
C LEU A 36 21.69 1.60 -15.55
N ILE A 37 21.15 1.86 -14.38
CA ILE A 37 20.20 0.98 -13.71
C ILE A 37 18.80 1.35 -14.20
N ILE A 38 18.22 0.48 -15.04
CA ILE A 38 16.93 0.69 -15.66
C ILE A 38 15.84 0.56 -14.59
N ILE A 39 14.99 1.59 -14.47
CA ILE A 39 13.82 1.60 -13.59
C ILE A 39 12.56 1.27 -14.40
N ASP A 40 12.44 1.87 -15.61
CA ASP A 40 11.30 1.67 -16.50
C ASP A 40 11.74 1.85 -17.95
N ILE A 41 11.13 1.10 -18.90
CA ILE A 41 11.35 1.23 -20.33
C ILE A 41 10.06 0.90 -21.10
N LYS A 42 9.65 1.79 -22.02
CA LYS A 42 8.40 1.68 -22.79
C LYS A 42 8.58 2.08 -24.25
N PRO A 43 7.85 1.47 -25.20
CA PRO A 43 7.86 1.90 -26.59
C PRO A 43 7.30 3.32 -26.75
N PHE A 44 7.99 4.12 -27.59
CA PHE A 44 7.58 5.48 -27.92
C PHE A 44 6.37 5.43 -28.86
N GLY A 45 5.19 5.70 -28.35
CA GLY A 45 3.95 5.64 -29.13
C GLY A 45 2.73 5.30 -28.28
N GLU A 46 2.93 4.74 -27.12
CA GLU A 46 1.89 4.70 -26.07
C GLU A 46 2.00 5.96 -25.21
N ILE A 47 1.61 7.10 -25.79
CA ILE A 47 1.42 8.34 -25.03
C ILE A 47 0.19 8.15 -24.13
N ARG A 48 0.37 7.44 -23.06
CA ARG A 48 -0.47 7.54 -21.89
C ARG A 48 0.30 8.36 -20.85
N ASN A 49 0.11 9.68 -20.91
CA ASN A 49 0.21 10.66 -19.81
C ASN A 49 1.23 10.38 -18.67
N PHE A 50 2.47 9.99 -18.99
CA PHE A 50 3.47 9.66 -17.97
C PHE A 50 3.83 10.88 -17.09
N THR A 51 3.84 12.09 -17.66
CA THR A 51 4.08 13.32 -16.89
C THR A 51 2.91 13.68 -15.98
N LEU A 52 1.68 13.34 -16.39
CA LEU A 52 0.49 13.53 -15.55
C LEU A 52 0.34 12.42 -14.52
N ASP A 53 0.69 11.16 -14.85
CA ASP A 53 0.57 10.04 -13.91
C ASP A 53 1.59 10.10 -12.76
N VAL A 54 2.80 10.58 -13.00
CA VAL A 54 3.79 10.80 -11.92
C VAL A 54 3.39 11.99 -11.05
N LEU A 55 2.91 13.08 -11.66
CA LEU A 55 2.39 14.23 -10.92
C LEU A 55 1.06 13.91 -10.23
N THR A 56 0.17 13.15 -10.87
CA THR A 56 -1.10 12.75 -10.28
C THR A 56 -0.93 11.67 -9.22
N ASN A 57 0.02 10.75 -9.35
CA ASN A 57 0.33 9.80 -8.28
C ASN A 57 0.96 10.46 -7.06
N GLN A 58 1.84 11.44 -7.24
CA GLN A 58 2.33 12.24 -6.11
C GLN A 58 1.21 13.12 -5.53
N LEU A 59 0.41 13.78 -6.35
CA LEU A 59 -0.75 14.56 -5.90
C LEU A 59 -1.82 13.67 -5.27
N ASN A 60 -2.12 12.51 -5.85
CA ASN A 60 -3.06 11.54 -5.28
C ASN A 60 -2.56 10.94 -3.95
N PHE A 61 -1.25 10.78 -3.76
CA PHE A 61 -0.69 10.39 -2.47
C PHE A 61 -0.91 11.47 -1.41
N PHE A 62 -0.80 12.76 -1.76
CA PHE A 62 -1.10 13.87 -0.86
C PHE A 62 -2.61 14.09 -0.67
N LEU A 63 -3.41 13.89 -1.72
CA LEU A 63 -4.87 14.07 -1.67
C LEU A 63 -5.59 12.92 -0.95
N ASN A 64 -5.05 11.71 -0.99
CA ASN A 64 -5.61 10.52 -0.33
C ASN A 64 -4.97 10.23 1.03
N ARG A 65 -4.72 11.29 1.82
CA ARG A 65 -4.26 11.12 3.20
C ARG A 65 -5.33 10.36 3.99
N ILE A 66 -4.89 9.30 4.67
CA ILE A 66 -5.76 8.53 5.57
C ILE A 66 -6.13 9.43 6.75
N LYS A 67 -7.42 9.61 6.98
CA LYS A 67 -7.96 10.43 8.07
C LYS A 67 -8.24 9.56 9.30
N SER A 68 -8.29 10.18 10.46
CA SER A 68 -8.70 9.50 11.69
C SER A 68 -10.09 8.87 11.56
N GLU A 69 -11.00 9.53 10.84
CA GLU A 69 -12.35 9.04 10.56
C GLU A 69 -12.36 7.70 9.81
N ASP A 70 -11.42 7.51 8.86
CA ASP A 70 -11.27 6.24 8.12
C ASP A 70 -10.90 5.10 9.07
N ILE A 71 -10.00 5.37 10.04
CA ILE A 71 -9.55 4.39 11.04
C ILE A 71 -10.69 4.06 12.01
N VAL A 72 -11.43 5.08 12.46
CA VAL A 72 -12.61 4.90 13.35
C VAL A 72 -13.65 4.01 12.66
N LEU A 73 -14.01 4.35 11.40
CA LEU A 73 -15.01 3.59 10.66
C LEU A 73 -14.55 2.14 10.42
N PHE A 74 -13.29 1.96 10.00
CA PHE A 74 -12.67 0.64 9.86
C PHE A 74 -12.77 -0.15 11.17
N THR A 75 -12.41 0.45 12.30
CA THR A 75 -12.40 -0.23 13.60
C THR A 75 -13.82 -0.65 14.03
N LYS A 76 -14.81 0.25 13.83
CA LYS A 76 -16.22 -0.05 14.13
C LYS A 76 -16.75 -1.21 13.29
N GLN A 77 -16.50 -1.18 12.00
CA GLN A 77 -16.98 -2.23 11.08
C GLN A 77 -16.28 -3.55 11.33
N LEU A 78 -14.96 -3.53 11.58
CA LEU A 78 -14.20 -4.72 11.94
C LEU A 78 -14.72 -5.34 13.25
N ALA A 79 -15.00 -4.52 14.27
CA ALA A 79 -15.58 -5.00 15.53
C ALA A 79 -16.91 -5.73 15.31
N VAL A 80 -17.80 -5.17 14.48
CA VAL A 80 -19.09 -5.79 14.14
C VAL A 80 -18.91 -7.13 13.43
N LEU A 81 -17.96 -7.24 12.48
CA LEU A 81 -17.69 -8.49 11.78
C LEU A 81 -17.12 -9.56 12.72
N ILE A 82 -16.21 -9.20 13.62
CA ILE A 82 -15.65 -10.11 14.62
C ILE A 82 -16.74 -10.54 15.62
N GLN A 83 -17.61 -9.64 16.03
CA GLN A 83 -18.78 -9.94 16.89
C GLN A 83 -19.73 -10.92 16.21
N ALA A 84 -19.92 -10.78 14.90
CA ALA A 84 -20.69 -11.73 14.10
C ALA A 84 -19.95 -13.08 13.88
N LYS A 85 -18.79 -13.29 14.53
CA LYS A 85 -17.96 -14.51 14.41
C LYS A 85 -17.40 -14.75 13.00
N VAL A 86 -17.30 -13.70 12.19
CA VAL A 86 -16.60 -13.76 10.91
C VAL A 86 -15.09 -13.88 11.17
N PRO A 87 -14.39 -14.85 10.54
CA PRO A 87 -12.94 -14.99 10.70
C PRO A 87 -12.19 -13.70 10.35
N LEU A 88 -11.12 -13.38 11.11
CA LEU A 88 -10.40 -12.12 11.01
C LEU A 88 -9.91 -11.83 9.57
N VAL A 89 -9.30 -12.80 8.90
CA VAL A 89 -8.83 -12.64 7.50
C VAL A 89 -9.99 -12.28 6.58
N GLN A 90 -11.12 -12.97 6.70
CA GLN A 90 -12.31 -12.68 5.88
C GLN A 90 -12.86 -11.28 6.19
N SER A 91 -12.89 -10.89 7.47
CA SER A 91 -13.31 -9.56 7.90
C SER A 91 -12.43 -8.48 7.27
N LEU A 92 -11.10 -8.64 7.29
CA LEU A 92 -10.16 -7.74 6.66
C LEU A 92 -10.37 -7.65 5.13
N ARG A 93 -10.59 -8.80 4.45
CA ARG A 93 -10.89 -8.83 3.00
C ARG A 93 -12.20 -8.12 2.65
N VAL A 94 -13.21 -8.20 3.51
CA VAL A 94 -14.45 -7.43 3.33
C VAL A 94 -14.16 -5.93 3.47
N MET A 95 -13.37 -5.55 4.46
CA MET A 95 -13.01 -4.15 4.72
C MET A 95 -12.23 -3.51 3.56
N THR A 96 -11.35 -4.24 2.87
CA THR A 96 -10.62 -3.71 1.69
C THR A 96 -11.57 -3.20 0.60
N ARG A 97 -12.77 -3.77 0.48
CA ARG A 97 -13.78 -3.39 -0.52
C ARG A 97 -14.69 -2.25 -0.07
N GLN A 98 -14.80 -2.02 1.24
CA GLN A 98 -15.70 -1.01 1.82
C GLN A 98 -15.01 0.33 2.07
N VAL A 99 -13.68 0.31 2.19
CA VAL A 99 -12.90 1.53 2.43
C VAL A 99 -12.78 2.35 1.15
N ASN A 100 -13.20 3.62 1.24
CA ASN A 100 -13.18 4.55 0.09
C ASN A 100 -11.77 5.07 -0.23
N ASN A 101 -10.88 5.14 0.77
CA ASN A 101 -9.52 5.63 0.60
C ASN A 101 -8.64 4.52 -0.01
N PRO A 102 -8.13 4.68 -1.24
CA PRO A 102 -7.37 3.62 -1.92
C PRO A 102 -6.06 3.28 -1.20
N ASN A 103 -5.39 4.26 -0.59
CA ASN A 103 -4.17 4.01 0.18
C ASN A 103 -4.48 3.19 1.43
N PHE A 104 -5.60 3.48 2.09
CA PHE A 104 -6.01 2.71 3.26
C PHE A 104 -6.47 1.30 2.89
N SER A 105 -7.21 1.15 1.79
CA SER A 105 -7.59 -0.16 1.26
C SER A 105 -6.36 -1.03 0.97
N ASN A 106 -5.31 -0.48 0.36
CA ASN A 106 -4.05 -1.20 0.11
C ASN A 106 -3.39 -1.66 1.43
N ILE A 107 -3.32 -0.78 2.44
CA ILE A 107 -2.77 -1.13 3.75
C ILE A 107 -3.57 -2.25 4.41
N ILE A 108 -4.91 -2.19 4.38
CA ILE A 108 -5.75 -3.26 4.94
C ILE A 108 -5.52 -4.57 4.19
N ASN A 109 -5.33 -4.52 2.86
CA ASN A 109 -5.03 -5.71 2.08
C ASN A 109 -3.69 -6.33 2.47
N GLU A 110 -2.62 -5.53 2.62
CA GLU A 110 -1.31 -5.99 3.09
C GLU A 110 -1.40 -6.61 4.49
N VAL A 111 -2.19 -6.00 5.40
CA VAL A 111 -2.46 -6.56 6.73
C VAL A 111 -3.21 -7.89 6.62
N ALA A 112 -4.19 -8.00 5.72
CA ALA A 112 -4.92 -9.24 5.50
C ALA A 112 -4.01 -10.36 4.96
N ASP A 113 -3.10 -10.04 4.03
CA ASP A 113 -2.12 -10.97 3.47
C ASP A 113 -1.14 -11.47 4.56
N ASP A 114 -0.65 -10.58 5.41
CA ASP A 114 0.21 -10.94 6.54
C ASP A 114 -0.49 -11.89 7.52
N VAL A 115 -1.74 -11.57 7.88
CA VAL A 115 -2.50 -12.41 8.84
C VAL A 115 -2.85 -13.77 8.22
N ASP A 116 -3.16 -13.81 6.94
CA ASP A 116 -3.40 -15.05 6.18
C ASP A 116 -2.14 -15.93 6.11
N ALA A 117 -0.96 -15.29 6.03
CA ALA A 117 0.35 -15.95 6.12
C ALA A 117 0.74 -16.37 7.55
N GLY A 118 -0.12 -16.17 8.55
CA GLY A 118 0.10 -16.56 9.94
C GLY A 118 0.80 -15.51 10.81
N VAL A 119 0.99 -14.28 10.34
CA VAL A 119 1.48 -13.18 11.17
C VAL A 119 0.37 -12.73 12.11
N ILE A 120 0.66 -12.54 13.40
CA ILE A 120 -0.31 -12.02 14.36
C ILE A 120 -0.77 -10.61 13.96
N PHE A 121 -2.06 -10.32 14.15
CA PHE A 121 -2.70 -9.10 13.64
C PHE A 121 -2.03 -7.81 14.14
N SER A 122 -1.72 -7.73 15.42
CA SER A 122 -1.01 -6.57 16.00
C SER A 122 0.37 -6.35 15.36
N ARG A 123 1.07 -7.42 14.98
CA ARG A 123 2.36 -7.32 14.29
C ARG A 123 2.18 -6.88 12.84
N ALA A 124 1.16 -7.36 12.14
CA ALA A 124 0.83 -6.90 10.80
C ALA A 124 0.52 -5.39 10.81
N LEU A 125 -0.31 -4.92 11.76
CA LEU A 125 -0.60 -3.50 11.94
C LEU A 125 0.65 -2.67 12.25
N SER A 126 1.61 -3.20 12.98
CA SER A 126 2.83 -2.47 13.38
C SER A 126 3.73 -2.08 12.21
N LYS A 127 3.63 -2.76 11.07
CA LYS A 127 4.31 -2.37 9.83
C LYS A 127 3.80 -1.03 9.28
N HIS A 128 2.59 -0.64 9.66
CA HIS A 128 1.90 0.58 9.23
C HIS A 128 1.73 1.60 10.37
N ASN A 129 2.78 1.81 11.17
CA ASN A 129 2.79 2.67 12.35
C ASN A 129 2.55 4.17 12.08
N LYS A 130 2.60 4.59 10.82
CA LYS A 130 2.20 5.94 10.39
C LYS A 130 0.69 6.11 10.31
N VAL A 131 -0.05 5.00 10.21
CA VAL A 131 -1.50 4.95 10.13
C VAL A 131 -2.10 4.54 11.46
N PHE A 132 -1.63 3.43 12.00
CA PHE A 132 -2.10 2.93 13.29
C PHE A 132 -1.17 3.41 14.41
N SER A 133 -1.74 4.15 15.36
CA SER A 133 -0.97 4.65 16.50
C SER A 133 -0.39 3.50 17.34
N ASN A 134 0.69 3.77 18.07
CA ASN A 134 1.27 2.78 18.96
C ASN A 134 0.26 2.31 20.02
N PHE A 135 -0.58 3.22 20.53
CA PHE A 135 -1.66 2.89 21.44
C PHE A 135 -2.63 1.87 20.82
N PHE A 136 -3.09 2.12 19.58
CA PHE A 136 -3.97 1.20 18.84
C PHE A 136 -3.36 -0.20 18.74
N ILE A 137 -2.09 -0.26 18.29
CA ILE A 137 -1.36 -1.53 18.10
C ILE A 137 -1.23 -2.31 19.43
N GLN A 138 -0.89 -1.63 20.53
CA GLN A 138 -0.75 -2.29 21.83
C GLN A 138 -2.09 -2.78 22.38
N MET A 139 -3.17 -2.03 22.18
CA MET A 139 -4.52 -2.47 22.55
C MET A 139 -4.94 -3.72 21.78
N VAL A 140 -4.76 -3.72 20.44
CA VAL A 140 -5.03 -4.90 19.62
C VAL A 140 -4.20 -6.09 20.07
N ARG A 141 -2.92 -5.89 20.39
CA ARG A 141 -2.04 -6.94 20.91
C ARG A 141 -2.56 -7.53 22.21
N SER A 142 -3.02 -6.70 23.13
CA SER A 142 -3.62 -7.15 24.38
C SER A 142 -4.87 -8.00 24.14
N GLY A 143 -5.73 -7.55 23.21
CA GLY A 143 -6.93 -8.28 22.82
C GLY A 143 -6.63 -9.62 22.16
N GLU A 144 -5.58 -9.70 21.32
CA GLU A 144 -5.14 -10.96 20.69
C GLU A 144 -4.64 -11.95 21.75
N ILE A 145 -3.79 -11.53 22.68
CA ILE A 145 -3.20 -12.39 23.72
C ILE A 145 -4.28 -12.91 24.66
N SER A 146 -5.24 -12.06 25.03
CA SER A 146 -6.33 -12.41 25.94
C SER A 146 -7.49 -13.16 25.27
N GLY A 147 -7.50 -13.26 23.91
CA GLY A 147 -8.63 -13.78 23.15
C GLY A 147 -9.87 -12.86 23.14
N ARG A 148 -9.71 -11.59 23.52
CA ARG A 148 -10.79 -10.58 23.63
C ARG A 148 -10.67 -9.49 22.56
N LEU A 149 -10.35 -9.90 21.32
CA LEU A 149 -10.17 -8.95 20.23
C LEU A 149 -11.44 -8.15 19.94
N GLU A 150 -12.62 -8.79 20.06
CA GLU A 150 -13.93 -8.16 19.90
C GLU A 150 -14.12 -6.98 20.84
N GLU A 151 -13.96 -7.24 22.16
CA GLU A 151 -14.11 -6.21 23.20
C GLU A 151 -13.10 -5.05 22.97
N THR A 152 -11.87 -5.40 22.61
CA THR A 152 -10.80 -4.43 22.37
C THR A 152 -11.10 -3.53 21.17
N LEU A 153 -11.57 -4.09 20.05
CA LEU A 153 -11.94 -3.31 18.87
C LEU A 153 -13.14 -2.42 19.13
N THR A 154 -14.13 -2.91 19.88
CA THR A 154 -15.29 -2.11 20.31
C THR A 154 -14.83 -0.91 21.13
N TYR A 155 -14.01 -1.14 22.16
CA TYR A 155 -13.43 -0.08 22.98
C TYR A 155 -12.64 0.95 22.16
N LEU A 156 -11.76 0.46 21.27
CA LEU A 156 -10.98 1.34 20.37
C LEU A 156 -11.87 2.19 19.48
N SER A 157 -12.96 1.63 18.97
CA SER A 157 -13.90 2.34 18.11
C SER A 157 -14.62 3.51 18.80
N GLU A 158 -14.76 3.43 20.11
CA GLU A 158 -15.36 4.48 20.95
C GLU A 158 -14.31 5.52 21.39
N TYR A 159 -13.09 5.07 21.65
CA TYR A 159 -12.01 5.91 22.19
C TYR A 159 -11.35 6.80 21.12
N ILE A 160 -11.26 6.36 19.86
CA ILE A 160 -10.59 7.10 18.78
C ILE A 160 -11.48 8.23 18.22
N ASN A 161 -12.70 8.36 18.69
CA ASN A 161 -13.71 9.31 18.17
C ASN A 161 -13.37 10.77 18.49
#